data_620e11c764cb1913f7d25945ecf71d8a
#
_entry.id   620e11c764cb1913f7d25945ecf71d8a
#
_cell.length_a   1.000
_cell.length_b   1.000
_cell.length_c   1.000
_cell.angle_alpha   90.00
_cell.angle_beta   90.00
_cell.angle_gamma   90.00
#
_symmetry.space_group_name_H-M   'P 1'
#
loop_
_entity.id
_entity.type
_entity.pdbx_description
1 polymer ?
#
loop_
_entity_poly.entity_id
_entity_poly.type
_entity_poly.pdbx_seq_one_letter_code
_entity_poly.pdbx_strand_id
1 'polypeptide(L)'
;MPGPPPKRSDQRRRRNKPDESQPNLTVVKDDAPRPAVKAPRVSPSWHPLMKDWFRSLKQSGQARFYEPSDWQTARLLAEVMSQELNNGEGVKASMLAEFNRAAASLMTTEGERRRLRVELQAADGAVVDDESSSVMSHYKELFM
;
A
#
# COMPACT_ATOMS: atom_id res chain seq x y z
N MET A 1 -10.58 17.13 11.64
CA MET A 1 -9.42 16.77 10.80
C MET A 1 -8.79 15.51 11.34
N PRO A 2 -8.52 14.49 10.53
CA PRO A 2 -7.77 13.34 10.99
C PRO A 2 -6.35 13.76 11.34
N GLY A 3 -5.80 13.22 12.42
CA GLY A 3 -4.44 13.49 12.87
C GLY A 3 -3.37 13.01 11.87
N PRO A 4 -2.11 13.44 12.02
CA PRO A 4 -1.03 13.02 11.15
C PRO A 4 -0.84 11.50 11.21
N PRO A 5 -0.40 10.86 10.13
CA PRO A 5 -0.17 9.43 10.10
C PRO A 5 0.92 9.02 11.12
N PRO A 6 0.82 7.83 11.73
CA PRO A 6 1.81 7.37 12.69
C PRO A 6 3.20 7.24 12.04
N LYS A 7 4.24 7.49 12.82
CA LYS A 7 5.64 7.31 12.37
C LYS A 7 5.92 5.84 12.09
N ARG A 8 6.86 5.57 11.20
CA ARG A 8 7.37 4.22 10.95
C ARG A 8 7.97 3.61 12.22
N SER A 9 8.04 2.29 12.29
CA SER A 9 8.53 1.55 13.46
C SER A 9 9.97 1.93 13.82
N ASP A 10 10.82 2.16 12.82
CA ASP A 10 12.22 2.59 12.96
C ASP A 10 12.37 4.03 13.48
N GLN A 11 11.38 4.87 13.26
CA GLN A 11 11.36 6.29 13.66
C GLN A 11 10.75 6.53 15.06
N ARG A 12 10.27 5.48 15.73
CA ARG A 12 9.65 5.61 17.05
C ARG A 12 10.71 5.64 18.14
N ARG A 13 10.81 6.75 18.87
CA ARG A 13 11.75 6.91 20.01
C ARG A 13 11.43 6.02 21.22
N ARG A 14 10.21 5.52 21.35
CA ARG A 14 9.79 4.64 22.45
C ARG A 14 9.03 3.44 21.89
N ARG A 15 9.50 2.24 22.20
CA ARG A 15 8.71 1.01 22.08
C ARG A 15 7.80 0.96 23.30
N ASN A 16 6.56 1.44 23.17
CA ASN A 16 5.56 1.03 24.14
C ASN A 16 5.43 -0.50 24.04
N LYS A 17 5.44 -1.18 25.19
CA LYS A 17 5.03 -2.58 25.23
C LYS A 17 3.67 -2.69 24.56
N PRO A 18 3.41 -3.78 23.81
CA PRO A 18 2.07 -4.01 23.27
C PRO A 18 1.08 -3.86 24.40
N ASP A 19 0.09 -3.02 24.21
CA ASP A 19 -1.01 -2.87 25.18
C ASP A 19 -1.87 -4.12 25.06
N GLU A 20 -1.74 -5.02 26.01
CA GLU A 20 -2.50 -6.27 26.06
C GLU A 20 -4.01 -6.02 26.22
N SER A 21 -4.41 -4.80 26.54
CA SER A 21 -5.82 -4.39 26.64
C SER A 21 -6.44 -4.01 25.30
N GLN A 22 -5.67 -3.86 24.22
CA GLN A 22 -6.24 -3.61 22.90
C GLN A 22 -6.79 -4.92 22.32
N PRO A 23 -8.03 -4.90 21.79
CA PRO A 23 -8.59 -6.08 21.16
C PRO A 23 -7.65 -6.54 20.05
N ASN A 24 -7.13 -7.75 20.19
CA ASN A 24 -6.34 -8.39 19.15
C ASN A 24 -7.17 -8.40 17.87
N LEU A 25 -6.59 -7.95 16.77
CA LEU A 25 -7.18 -8.15 15.46
C LEU A 25 -7.59 -9.62 15.34
N THR A 26 -8.88 -9.86 15.11
CA THR A 26 -9.36 -11.21 14.86
C THR A 26 -8.69 -11.72 13.58
N VAL A 27 -7.66 -12.52 13.75
CA VAL A 27 -7.06 -13.21 12.60
C VAL A 27 -8.02 -14.33 12.23
N VAL A 28 -8.81 -14.12 11.20
CA VAL A 28 -9.55 -15.20 10.57
C VAL A 28 -8.51 -16.09 9.90
N LYS A 29 -8.15 -17.18 10.56
CA LYS A 29 -7.32 -18.22 9.96
C LYS A 29 -8.19 -18.96 8.95
N ASP A 30 -7.93 -18.72 7.69
CA ASP A 30 -8.48 -19.55 6.64
C ASP A 30 -7.50 -20.74 6.48
N ASP A 31 -7.87 -21.88 7.00
CA ASP A 31 -7.04 -23.09 6.97
C ASP A 31 -6.96 -23.72 5.57
N ALA A 32 -7.69 -23.18 4.60
CA ALA A 32 -7.62 -23.61 3.21
C ALA A 32 -6.65 -22.74 2.40
N PRO A 33 -5.78 -23.34 1.56
CA PRO A 33 -4.94 -22.57 0.66
C PRO A 33 -5.84 -21.83 -0.34
N ARG A 34 -5.99 -20.51 -0.17
CA ARG A 34 -6.73 -19.69 -1.12
C ARG A 34 -5.96 -19.57 -2.43
N PRO A 35 -6.62 -19.77 -3.57
CA PRO A 35 -5.99 -19.48 -4.85
C PRO A 35 -5.61 -17.99 -4.90
N ALA A 36 -4.44 -17.70 -5.45
CA ALA A 36 -4.00 -16.31 -5.60
C ALA A 36 -5.07 -15.49 -6.34
N VAL A 37 -5.51 -14.39 -5.70
CA VAL A 37 -6.51 -13.49 -6.27
C VAL A 37 -5.94 -12.83 -7.51
N LYS A 38 -6.54 -13.09 -8.67
CA LYS A 38 -6.12 -12.47 -9.93
C LYS A 38 -6.79 -11.13 -10.12
N ALA A 39 -5.97 -10.09 -10.32
CA ALA A 39 -6.48 -8.77 -10.68
C ALA A 39 -7.25 -8.81 -12.01
N PRO A 40 -8.41 -8.16 -12.12
CA PRO A 40 -9.18 -8.07 -13.37
C PRO A 40 -8.36 -7.45 -14.52
N ARG A 41 -8.84 -7.65 -15.74
CA ARG A 41 -8.23 -7.01 -16.92
C ARG A 41 -8.57 -5.51 -16.93
N VAL A 42 -7.62 -4.72 -17.42
CA VAL A 42 -7.83 -3.30 -17.71
C VAL A 42 -8.81 -3.16 -18.88
N SER A 43 -9.81 -2.30 -18.75
CA SER A 43 -10.74 -2.04 -19.86
C SER A 43 -10.06 -1.21 -20.96
N PRO A 44 -10.24 -1.59 -22.24
CA PRO A 44 -9.74 -0.78 -23.36
C PRO A 44 -10.33 0.63 -23.42
N SER A 45 -11.56 0.80 -22.96
CA SER A 45 -12.31 2.08 -22.98
C SER A 45 -11.85 3.08 -21.94
N TRP A 46 -11.08 2.66 -20.94
CA TRP A 46 -10.66 3.58 -19.87
C TRP A 46 -9.70 4.64 -20.38
N HIS A 47 -9.79 5.81 -19.75
CA HIS A 47 -8.81 6.88 -19.95
C HIS A 47 -7.38 6.39 -19.62
N PRO A 48 -6.35 6.83 -20.35
CA PRO A 48 -4.97 6.39 -20.13
C PRO A 48 -4.50 6.49 -18.68
N LEU A 49 -4.80 7.60 -17.99
CA LEU A 49 -4.44 7.79 -16.58
C LEU A 49 -5.06 6.71 -15.68
N MET A 50 -6.29 6.28 -15.94
CA MET A 50 -6.95 5.24 -15.15
C MET A 50 -6.41 3.84 -15.46
N LYS A 51 -6.01 3.60 -16.69
CA LYS A 51 -5.29 2.38 -17.04
C LYS A 51 -3.98 2.26 -16.27
N ASP A 52 -3.23 3.36 -16.21
CA ASP A 52 -1.93 3.37 -15.54
C ASP A 52 -2.08 3.30 -14.02
N TRP A 53 -3.05 4.03 -13.45
CA TRP A 53 -3.38 3.89 -12.03
C TRP A 53 -3.76 2.45 -11.66
N PHE A 54 -4.62 1.80 -12.44
CA PHE A 54 -5.05 0.42 -12.17
C PHE A 54 -3.90 -0.59 -12.33
N ARG A 55 -2.99 -0.36 -13.30
CA ARG A 55 -1.78 -1.18 -13.46
C ARG A 55 -0.85 -1.00 -12.27
N SER A 56 -0.70 0.23 -11.77
CA SER A 56 0.14 0.50 -10.60
C SER A 56 -0.35 -0.25 -9.36
N LEU A 57 -1.67 -0.41 -9.16
CA LEU A 57 -2.21 -1.23 -8.08
C LEU A 57 -1.73 -2.68 -8.14
N LYS A 58 -1.68 -3.27 -9.35
CA LYS A 58 -1.21 -4.64 -9.54
C LYS A 58 0.28 -4.82 -9.21
N GLN A 59 1.07 -3.79 -9.44
CA GLN A 59 2.52 -3.79 -9.23
C GLN A 59 2.90 -3.41 -7.80
N SER A 60 1.98 -2.79 -7.07
CA SER A 60 2.22 -2.32 -5.71
C SER A 60 2.16 -3.46 -4.69
N GLY A 61 3.01 -3.38 -3.68
CA GLY A 61 3.10 -4.41 -2.64
C GLY A 61 1.83 -4.62 -1.83
N GLN A 62 0.95 -3.61 -1.75
CA GLN A 62 -0.35 -3.76 -1.08
C GLN A 62 -1.31 -4.70 -1.82
N ALA A 63 -1.11 -4.98 -3.10
CA ALA A 63 -1.95 -5.89 -3.88
C ALA A 63 -2.05 -7.29 -3.25
N ARG A 64 -1.05 -7.71 -2.46
CA ARG A 64 -1.06 -8.98 -1.71
C ARG A 64 -2.18 -9.08 -0.67
N PHE A 65 -2.70 -7.95 -0.23
CA PHE A 65 -3.78 -7.88 0.77
C PHE A 65 -5.16 -7.76 0.13
N TYR A 66 -5.23 -7.62 -1.20
CA TYR A 66 -6.49 -7.41 -1.89
C TYR A 66 -7.28 -8.70 -2.03
N GLU A 67 -8.51 -8.64 -1.60
CA GLU A 67 -9.53 -9.65 -1.85
C GLU A 67 -10.25 -9.37 -3.20
N PRO A 68 -11.03 -10.32 -3.73
CA PRO A 68 -11.79 -10.11 -4.97
C PRO A 68 -12.67 -8.85 -4.96
N SER A 69 -13.24 -8.51 -3.82
CA SER A 69 -14.06 -7.29 -3.63
C SER A 69 -13.26 -6.01 -3.79
N ASP A 70 -12.01 -5.99 -3.33
CA ASP A 70 -11.14 -4.81 -3.45
C ASP A 70 -10.80 -4.54 -4.91
N TRP A 71 -10.56 -5.60 -5.68
CA TRP A 71 -10.35 -5.49 -7.11
C TRP A 71 -11.59 -5.00 -7.86
N GLN A 72 -12.81 -5.39 -7.43
CA GLN A 72 -14.04 -4.85 -8.02
C GLN A 72 -14.24 -3.37 -7.66
N THR A 73 -13.92 -2.99 -6.43
CA THR A 73 -13.92 -1.59 -6.01
C THR A 73 -12.93 -0.76 -6.84
N ALA A 74 -11.71 -1.23 -7.00
CA ALA A 74 -10.70 -0.58 -7.83
C ALA A 74 -11.16 -0.44 -9.29
N ARG A 75 -11.82 -1.47 -9.82
CA ARG A 75 -12.37 -1.44 -11.19
C ARG A 75 -13.48 -0.42 -11.34
N LEU A 76 -14.41 -0.38 -10.38
CA LEU A 76 -15.50 0.61 -10.38
C LEU A 76 -14.96 2.04 -10.34
N LEU A 77 -13.99 2.31 -9.46
CA LEU A 77 -13.34 3.61 -9.36
C LEU A 77 -12.66 4.02 -10.67
N ALA A 78 -11.94 3.08 -11.30
CA ALA A 78 -11.29 3.33 -12.59
C ALA A 78 -12.30 3.62 -13.69
N GLU A 79 -13.43 2.93 -13.72
CA GLU A 79 -14.51 3.15 -14.68
C GLU A 79 -15.12 4.53 -14.51
N VAL A 80 -15.59 4.87 -13.31
CA VAL A 80 -16.27 6.14 -13.01
C VAL A 80 -15.35 7.33 -13.27
N MET A 81 -14.10 7.27 -12.77
CA MET A 81 -13.16 8.36 -12.99
C MET A 81 -12.73 8.46 -14.47
N SER A 82 -12.68 7.33 -15.18
CA SER A 82 -12.40 7.33 -16.61
C SER A 82 -13.50 8.04 -17.40
N GLN A 83 -14.75 7.82 -17.05
CA GLN A 83 -15.89 8.55 -17.66
C GLN A 83 -15.80 10.05 -17.41
N GLU A 84 -15.48 10.45 -16.18
CA GLU A 84 -15.28 11.84 -15.82
C GLU A 84 -14.12 12.48 -16.59
N LEU A 85 -13.00 11.78 -16.75
CA LEU A 85 -11.85 12.26 -17.53
C LEU A 85 -12.12 12.35 -19.03
N ASN A 86 -13.03 11.53 -19.57
CA ASN A 86 -13.37 11.48 -20.99
C ASN A 86 -14.51 12.43 -21.36
N ASN A 87 -15.20 13.07 -20.42
CA ASN A 87 -16.35 13.91 -20.70
C ASN A 87 -16.01 15.26 -21.40
N GLY A 88 -14.73 15.64 -21.42
CA GLY A 88 -14.26 16.87 -22.05
C GLY A 88 -14.51 18.17 -21.27
N GLU A 89 -15.26 18.11 -20.17
CA GLU A 89 -15.59 19.28 -19.33
C GLU A 89 -14.55 19.53 -18.20
N GLY A 90 -13.59 18.64 -18.07
CA GLY A 90 -12.63 18.62 -16.95
C GLY A 90 -13.19 17.92 -15.73
N VAL A 91 -12.30 17.57 -14.80
CA VAL A 91 -12.65 16.82 -13.60
C VAL A 91 -13.25 17.74 -12.54
N LYS A 92 -14.44 17.43 -12.06
CA LYS A 92 -15.06 18.16 -10.95
C LYS A 92 -14.30 17.92 -9.67
N ALA A 93 -14.05 18.99 -8.90
CA ALA A 93 -13.31 18.90 -7.62
C ALA A 93 -13.96 17.92 -6.63
N SER A 94 -15.29 17.85 -6.61
CA SER A 94 -16.05 16.90 -5.79
C SER A 94 -15.78 15.45 -6.20
N MET A 95 -15.76 15.16 -7.50
CA MET A 95 -15.48 13.83 -8.03
C MET A 95 -14.04 13.40 -7.69
N LEU A 96 -13.07 14.30 -7.84
CA LEU A 96 -11.69 14.03 -7.47
C LEU A 96 -11.55 13.77 -5.97
N ALA A 97 -12.25 14.54 -5.12
CA ALA A 97 -12.24 14.35 -3.68
C ALA A 97 -12.83 12.98 -3.28
N GLU A 98 -13.94 12.57 -3.88
CA GLU A 98 -14.54 11.25 -3.62
C GLU A 98 -13.66 10.11 -4.15
N PHE A 99 -13.07 10.28 -5.32
CA PHE A 99 -12.10 9.31 -5.84
C PHE A 99 -10.92 9.12 -4.86
N ASN A 100 -10.33 10.21 -4.37
CA ASN A 100 -9.21 10.13 -3.43
C ASN A 100 -9.63 9.47 -2.12
N ARG A 101 -10.85 9.76 -1.62
CA ARG A 101 -11.38 9.13 -0.41
C ARG A 101 -11.57 7.62 -0.60
N ALA A 102 -12.16 7.22 -1.71
CA ALA A 102 -12.39 5.81 -2.02
C ALA A 102 -11.07 5.08 -2.32
N ALA A 103 -10.13 5.71 -3.03
CA ALA A 103 -8.81 5.16 -3.28
C ALA A 103 -7.99 4.96 -1.98
N ALA A 104 -8.23 5.76 -0.94
CA ALA A 104 -7.61 5.59 0.36
C ALA A 104 -7.93 4.22 0.98
N SER A 105 -9.15 3.71 0.80
CA SER A 105 -9.53 2.37 1.27
C SER A 105 -8.70 1.25 0.62
N LEU A 106 -8.15 1.49 -0.56
CA LEU A 106 -7.26 0.57 -1.28
C LEU A 106 -5.77 0.76 -0.91
N MET A 107 -5.47 1.51 0.15
CA MET A 107 -4.09 1.75 0.62
C MET A 107 -3.16 2.31 -0.47
N THR A 108 -3.67 3.18 -1.32
CA THR A 108 -2.94 3.66 -2.50
C THR A 108 -1.77 4.58 -2.17
N THR A 109 -1.78 5.21 -0.99
CA THR A 109 -0.71 6.12 -0.56
C THR A 109 0.04 5.59 0.66
N GLU A 110 1.27 6.02 0.82
CA GLU A 110 2.10 5.69 1.99
C GLU A 110 1.41 6.12 3.30
N GLY A 111 0.77 7.30 3.30
CA GLY A 111 0.06 7.81 4.48
C GLY A 111 -1.07 6.89 4.92
N GLU A 112 -1.84 6.37 3.98
CA GLU A 112 -2.94 5.43 4.29
C GLU A 112 -2.40 4.08 4.77
N ARG A 113 -1.35 3.56 4.14
CA ARG A 113 -0.69 2.34 4.62
C ARG A 113 -0.20 2.47 6.06
N ARG A 114 0.46 3.59 6.39
CA ARG A 114 0.89 3.85 7.79
C ARG A 114 -0.27 3.98 8.76
N ARG A 115 -1.37 4.61 8.32
CA ARG A 115 -2.58 4.74 9.15
C ARG A 115 -3.14 3.37 9.51
N LEU A 116 -3.16 2.45 8.56
CA LEU A 116 -3.58 1.07 8.76
C LEU A 116 -2.47 0.17 9.36
N ARG A 117 -1.31 0.76 9.71
CA ARG A 117 -0.13 0.06 10.23
C ARG A 117 0.43 -1.01 9.28
N VAL A 118 0.22 -0.83 8.00
CA VAL A 118 0.81 -1.66 6.95
C VAL A 118 2.11 -1.04 6.52
N GLU A 119 3.21 -1.71 6.78
CA GLU A 119 4.54 -1.34 6.28
C GLU A 119 4.91 -2.31 5.16
N LEU A 120 5.06 -1.76 3.96
CA LEU A 120 5.61 -2.51 2.84
C LEU A 120 7.13 -2.43 2.96
N GLN A 121 7.74 -3.53 3.36
CA GLN A 121 9.18 -3.68 3.21
C GLN A 121 9.45 -4.01 1.74
N ALA A 122 10.34 -3.23 1.09
CA ALA A 122 10.92 -3.67 -0.15
C ALA A 122 11.56 -5.04 0.13
N ALA A 123 11.24 -6.04 -0.68
CA ALA A 123 12.02 -7.26 -0.64
C ALA A 123 13.47 -6.82 -0.86
N ASP A 124 14.31 -7.01 0.14
CA ASP A 124 15.72 -6.71 0.06
C ASP A 124 16.31 -7.49 -1.12
N GLY A 125 16.30 -6.83 -2.28
CA GLY A 125 17.38 -7.04 -3.19
C GLY A 125 18.58 -6.51 -2.43
N ALA A 126 19.41 -7.42 -1.93
CA ALA A 126 20.56 -7.14 -1.13
C ALA A 126 21.36 -5.94 -1.67
N VAL A 127 21.07 -4.76 -1.15
CA VAL A 127 22.12 -3.81 -0.90
C VAL A 127 22.78 -4.38 0.35
N VAL A 128 23.70 -5.30 0.14
CA VAL A 128 24.76 -5.53 1.09
C VAL A 128 25.36 -4.15 1.26
N ASP A 129 25.09 -3.52 2.39
CA ASP A 129 25.84 -2.36 2.84
C ASP A 129 27.27 -2.87 3.02
N ASP A 130 28.02 -2.79 1.93
CA ASP A 130 29.45 -3.14 1.87
C ASP A 130 30.25 -2.26 2.85
N GLU A 131 29.71 -1.09 3.18
CA GLU A 131 30.27 -0.20 4.20
C GLU A 131 30.08 -0.72 5.64
N SER A 132 28.95 -1.31 5.99
CA SER A 132 28.75 -1.81 7.35
C SER A 132 29.52 -3.12 7.61
N SER A 133 29.70 -3.95 6.60
CA SER A 133 30.54 -5.15 6.72
C SER A 133 32.03 -4.81 6.79
N SER A 134 32.49 -3.79 6.06
CA SER A 134 33.86 -3.31 6.09
C SER A 134 34.22 -2.64 7.43
N VAL A 135 33.29 -1.86 8.01
CA VAL A 135 33.45 -1.25 9.32
C VAL A 135 33.51 -2.31 10.43
N MET A 136 32.63 -3.33 10.36
CA MET A 136 32.66 -4.45 11.35
C MET A 136 33.92 -5.29 11.25
N SER A 137 34.47 -5.53 10.08
CA SER A 137 35.75 -6.26 9.93
C SER A 137 36.91 -5.43 10.44
N HIS A 138 36.92 -4.12 10.20
CA HIS A 138 37.96 -3.22 10.69
C HIS A 138 37.97 -3.09 12.24
N TYR A 139 36.76 -3.09 12.84
CA TYR A 139 36.65 -3.12 14.31
C TYR A 139 37.17 -4.43 14.92
N LYS A 140 36.97 -5.58 14.27
CA LYS A 140 37.50 -6.87 14.73
C LYS A 140 39.01 -6.95 14.68
N GLU A 141 39.65 -6.34 13.68
CA GLU A 141 41.11 -6.29 13.56
C GLU A 141 41.78 -5.38 14.60
N LEU A 142 41.09 -4.36 15.09
CA LEU A 142 41.64 -3.42 16.09
C LEU A 142 41.58 -3.95 17.52
N PHE A 143 40.81 -5.00 17.81
CA PHE A 143 40.60 -5.53 19.16
C PHE A 143 41.05 -7.01 19.34
N MET A 144 41.76 -7.56 18.37
CA MET A 144 42.49 -8.81 18.47
C MET A 144 44.01 -8.58 18.50
#